data_b743d20aabb21930372d6c7bb7ed4eff
#
_entry.id   b743d20aabb21930372d6c7bb7ed4eff
#
_cell.length_a   1.000
_cell.length_b   1.000
_cell.length_c   1.000
_cell.angle_alpha   90.00
_cell.angle_beta   90.00
_cell.angle_gamma   90.00
#
_symmetry.space_group_name_H-M   'P 1'
#
loop_
_entity.id
_entity.type
_entity.pdbx_description
1 polymer ?
#
loop_
_entity_poly.entity_id
_entity_poly.type
_entity_poly.pdbx_seq_one_letter_code
_entity_poly.pdbx_strand_id
1 'polypeptide(L)'
;MDDSDDSDDSDNYVDQNDPKVKKLLQAIDDETNEHLYNFTSEKIQAMNLKVLSELHLTKAETRALLSKLKGYKYIDEMNEFKCGTYLRWIPLIDPENINLTKGAIFCDTQISDDGVMLICKNFGMFNKHFQIKMEESLIFRKLTDQEMILLSALDHLSFVK
;
A
#
# COMPACT_ATOMS: atom_id res chain seq x y z
N MET A 1 -2.73 60.14 12.31
CA MET A 1 -1.92 59.05 11.79
C MET A 1 -2.48 57.75 12.34
N ASP A 2 -3.41 57.15 11.61
CA ASP A 2 -4.01 55.90 11.95
C ASP A 2 -3.23 54.81 11.27
N ASP A 3 -2.40 54.14 12.05
CA ASP A 3 -1.82 52.85 11.66
C ASP A 3 -2.86 51.76 11.95
N SER A 4 -3.71 51.54 10.97
CA SER A 4 -4.57 50.33 10.98
C SER A 4 -3.71 49.14 10.55
N ASP A 5 -3.19 48.47 11.55
CA ASP A 5 -2.57 47.16 11.40
C ASP A 5 -3.71 46.17 11.13
N ASP A 6 -4.09 46.05 9.87
CA ASP A 6 -4.90 44.93 9.40
C ASP A 6 -4.01 43.68 9.39
N SER A 7 -3.84 43.09 10.55
CA SER A 7 -3.39 41.69 10.63
C SER A 7 -4.53 40.85 10.06
N ASP A 8 -4.40 40.52 8.80
CA ASP A 8 -5.20 39.51 8.11
C ASP A 8 -4.85 38.14 8.76
N ASP A 9 -5.44 37.90 9.92
CA ASP A 9 -5.54 36.58 10.51
C ASP A 9 -6.54 35.80 9.62
N SER A 10 -6.07 35.38 8.44
CA SER A 10 -6.75 34.35 7.69
C SER A 10 -6.63 33.07 8.56
N ASP A 11 -7.53 32.97 9.52
CA ASP A 11 -7.80 31.74 10.24
C ASP A 11 -7.93 30.63 9.19
N ASN A 12 -6.96 29.77 9.15
CA ASN A 12 -6.93 28.59 8.28
C ASN A 12 -8.01 27.63 8.80
N TYR A 13 -9.28 28.05 8.61
CA TYR A 13 -10.43 27.32 9.08
C TYR A 13 -10.56 26.03 8.26
N VAL A 14 -10.16 24.93 8.85
CA VAL A 14 -10.37 23.60 8.26
C VAL A 14 -11.84 23.27 8.39
N ASP A 15 -12.57 23.25 7.28
CA ASP A 15 -13.96 22.82 7.25
C ASP A 15 -14.05 21.32 7.57
N GLN A 16 -14.44 20.97 8.79
CA GLN A 16 -14.62 19.60 9.25
C GLN A 16 -15.76 18.87 8.52
N ASN A 17 -16.59 19.58 7.76
CA ASN A 17 -17.64 18.99 6.95
C ASN A 17 -17.20 18.65 5.52
N ASP A 18 -15.99 19.08 5.12
CA ASP A 18 -15.41 18.67 3.84
C ASP A 18 -15.28 17.13 3.80
N PRO A 19 -15.80 16.46 2.75
CA PRO A 19 -15.69 15.01 2.61
C PRO A 19 -14.25 14.49 2.68
N LYS A 20 -13.28 15.26 2.20
CA LYS A 20 -11.85 14.91 2.25
C LYS A 20 -11.33 14.92 3.68
N VAL A 21 -11.72 15.92 4.47
CA VAL A 21 -11.34 16.03 5.89
C VAL A 21 -11.97 14.91 6.70
N LYS A 22 -13.25 14.57 6.45
CA LYS A 22 -13.91 13.45 7.12
C LYS A 22 -13.20 12.13 6.83
N LYS A 23 -12.83 11.87 5.58
CA LYS A 23 -12.08 10.65 5.20
C LYS A 23 -10.71 10.59 5.86
N LEU A 24 -10.01 11.71 5.95
CA LEU A 24 -8.71 11.78 6.64
C LEU A 24 -8.86 11.49 8.13
N LEU A 25 -9.84 12.08 8.80
CA LEU A 25 -10.11 11.82 10.21
C LEU A 25 -10.47 10.36 10.47
N GLN A 26 -11.29 9.76 9.61
CA GLN A 26 -11.61 8.34 9.69
C GLN A 26 -10.36 7.46 9.52
N ALA A 27 -9.46 7.83 8.60
CA ALA A 27 -8.21 7.10 8.39
C ALA A 27 -7.27 7.20 9.60
N ILE A 28 -7.22 8.36 10.26
CA ILE A 28 -6.42 8.57 11.48
C ILE A 28 -6.99 7.79 12.66
N ASP A 29 -8.31 7.73 12.80
CA ASP A 29 -8.98 7.03 13.89
C ASP A 29 -8.93 5.51 13.74
N ASP A 30 -8.65 5.00 12.56
CA ASP A 30 -8.53 3.57 12.30
C ASP A 30 -7.17 3.03 12.76
N GLU A 31 -7.17 2.29 13.86
CA GLU A 31 -5.98 1.69 14.46
C GLU A 31 -5.23 0.76 13.50
N THR A 32 -5.93 0.18 12.53
CA THR A 32 -5.29 -0.71 11.53
C THR A 32 -4.34 0.04 10.61
N ASN A 33 -4.40 1.37 10.57
CA ASN A 33 -3.52 2.21 9.78
C ASN A 33 -2.26 2.70 10.53
N GLU A 34 -2.10 2.36 11.80
CA GLU A 34 -0.96 2.82 12.62
C GLU A 34 0.40 2.48 12.00
N HIS A 35 0.50 1.34 11.34
CA HIS A 35 1.74 0.90 10.67
C HIS A 35 2.19 1.86 9.56
N LEU A 36 1.30 2.71 9.04
CA LEU A 36 1.62 3.68 7.99
C LEU A 36 2.19 5.00 8.50
N TYR A 37 2.10 5.30 9.80
CA TYR A 37 2.51 6.60 10.34
C TYR A 37 4.01 6.91 10.14
N ASN A 38 4.82 5.89 9.98
CA ASN A 38 6.25 6.03 9.71
C ASN A 38 6.60 5.98 8.22
N PHE A 39 5.59 5.89 7.34
CA PHE A 39 5.78 5.80 5.92
C PHE A 39 5.43 7.09 5.20
N THR A 40 6.04 7.27 4.05
CA THR A 40 5.66 8.22 3.00
C THR A 40 5.52 7.43 1.71
N SER A 41 4.90 8.01 0.70
CA SER A 41 4.83 7.37 -0.63
C SER A 41 6.22 7.07 -1.19
N GLU A 42 7.18 7.96 -0.96
CA GLU A 42 8.57 7.77 -1.36
C GLU A 42 9.22 6.57 -0.66
N LYS A 43 9.02 6.43 0.65
CA LYS A 43 9.55 5.29 1.41
C LYS A 43 8.96 3.97 0.95
N ILE A 44 7.67 3.94 0.62
CA ILE A 44 7.01 2.74 0.08
C ILE A 44 7.60 2.37 -1.28
N GLN A 45 7.79 3.34 -2.18
CA GLN A 45 8.44 3.10 -3.46
C GLN A 45 9.89 2.62 -3.31
N ALA A 46 10.64 3.20 -2.40
CA ALA A 46 12.01 2.79 -2.10
C ALA A 46 12.05 1.34 -1.58
N MET A 47 11.12 0.95 -0.73
CA MET A 47 11.02 -0.41 -0.23
C MET A 47 10.66 -1.40 -1.36
N ASN A 48 9.70 -1.05 -2.21
CA ASN A 48 9.36 -1.86 -3.38
C ASN A 48 10.57 -2.02 -4.32
N LEU A 49 11.28 -0.94 -4.58
CA LEU A 49 12.50 -0.96 -5.41
C LEU A 49 13.58 -1.87 -4.79
N LYS A 50 13.80 -1.78 -3.49
CA LYS A 50 14.79 -2.60 -2.79
C LYS A 50 14.51 -4.08 -2.97
N VAL A 51 13.26 -4.49 -2.78
CA VAL A 51 12.85 -5.89 -2.94
C VAL A 51 13.01 -6.36 -4.38
N LEU A 52 12.59 -5.54 -5.34
CA LEU A 52 12.73 -5.87 -6.76
C LEU A 52 14.19 -5.93 -7.21
N SER A 53 15.06 -5.13 -6.61
CA SER A 53 16.51 -5.14 -6.96
C SER A 53 17.18 -6.46 -6.62
N GLU A 54 16.66 -7.22 -5.67
CA GLU A 54 17.17 -8.54 -5.29
C GLU A 54 16.89 -9.62 -6.35
N LEU A 55 16.02 -9.34 -7.32
CA LEU A 55 15.67 -10.28 -8.40
C LEU A 55 16.69 -10.26 -9.55
N HIS A 56 17.69 -9.39 -9.52
CA HIS A 56 18.72 -9.25 -10.56
C HIS A 56 18.17 -9.02 -11.98
N LEU A 57 17.06 -8.27 -12.06
CA LEU A 57 16.48 -7.86 -13.34
C LEU A 57 17.22 -6.66 -13.94
N THR A 58 17.01 -6.43 -15.23
CA THR A 58 17.51 -5.22 -15.89
C THR A 58 16.83 -3.96 -15.30
N LYS A 59 17.46 -2.81 -15.48
CA LYS A 59 16.85 -1.52 -15.04
C LYS A 59 15.50 -1.27 -15.69
N ALA A 60 15.36 -1.63 -16.97
CA ALA A 60 14.10 -1.48 -17.71
C ALA A 60 13.00 -2.37 -17.14
N GLU A 61 13.29 -3.63 -16.85
CA GLU A 61 12.36 -4.58 -16.24
C GLU A 61 11.94 -4.15 -14.85
N THR A 62 12.88 -3.73 -14.01
CA THR A 62 12.60 -3.21 -12.67
C THR A 62 11.71 -1.98 -12.72
N ARG A 63 11.99 -1.05 -13.62
CA ARG A 63 11.19 0.16 -13.80
C ARG A 63 9.77 -0.15 -14.25
N ALA A 64 9.60 -1.12 -15.15
CA ALA A 64 8.29 -1.57 -15.61
C ALA A 64 7.47 -2.18 -14.47
N LEU A 65 8.09 -3.00 -13.61
CA LEU A 65 7.44 -3.57 -12.44
C LEU A 65 7.05 -2.51 -11.42
N LEU A 66 7.94 -1.56 -11.12
CA LEU A 66 7.62 -0.44 -10.22
C LEU A 66 6.42 0.37 -10.72
N SER A 67 6.35 0.61 -12.03
CA SER A 67 5.22 1.31 -12.62
C SER A 67 3.89 0.57 -12.42
N LYS A 68 3.90 -0.75 -12.57
CA LYS A 68 2.72 -1.60 -12.34
C LYS A 68 2.33 -1.70 -10.87
N LEU A 69 3.28 -1.50 -9.96
CA LEU A 69 3.09 -1.56 -8.52
C LEU A 69 2.79 -0.21 -7.87
N LYS A 70 2.55 0.82 -8.65
CA LYS A 70 2.11 2.11 -8.15
C LYS A 70 0.80 1.95 -7.38
N GLY A 71 0.77 2.44 -6.13
CA GLY A 71 -0.37 2.24 -5.24
C GLY A 71 -0.37 0.90 -4.52
N TYR A 72 0.70 0.12 -4.63
CA TYR A 72 0.91 -1.14 -3.91
C TYR A 72 2.08 -1.00 -2.94
N LYS A 73 2.02 -1.76 -1.85
CA LYS A 73 3.07 -1.83 -0.83
C LYS A 73 3.54 -3.26 -0.68
N TYR A 74 4.85 -3.48 -0.68
CA TYR A 74 5.43 -4.78 -0.35
C TYR A 74 5.02 -5.21 1.06
N ILE A 75 4.64 -6.47 1.21
CA ILE A 75 4.18 -7.07 2.46
C ILE A 75 5.08 -8.25 2.81
N ASP A 76 5.68 -8.21 3.97
CA ASP A 76 6.48 -9.29 4.54
C ASP A 76 5.97 -9.77 5.91
N GLU A 77 5.02 -9.07 6.49
CA GLU A 77 4.43 -9.42 7.79
C GLU A 77 2.96 -9.79 7.66
N MET A 78 2.56 -10.84 8.37
CA MET A 78 1.19 -11.36 8.32
C MET A 78 0.13 -10.34 8.75
N ASN A 79 0.45 -9.48 9.71
CA ASN A 79 -0.49 -8.48 10.24
C ASN A 79 -0.81 -7.34 9.25
N GLU A 80 -0.06 -7.22 8.17
CA GLU A 80 -0.32 -6.23 7.14
C GLU A 80 -1.36 -6.68 6.10
N PHE A 81 -1.76 -7.95 6.09
CA PHE A 81 -2.82 -8.44 5.21
C PHE A 81 -4.18 -7.97 5.72
N LYS A 82 -4.97 -7.40 4.83
CA LYS A 82 -6.35 -6.97 5.12
C LYS A 82 -7.32 -7.74 4.23
N CYS A 83 -8.29 -8.41 4.83
CA CYS A 83 -9.34 -9.13 4.11
C CYS A 83 -10.08 -8.20 3.15
N GLY A 84 -10.33 -8.67 1.93
CA GLY A 84 -11.00 -7.91 0.90
C GLY A 84 -10.11 -6.99 0.08
N THR A 85 -8.83 -6.88 0.39
CA THR A 85 -7.88 -6.08 -0.39
C THR A 85 -7.30 -6.88 -1.56
N TYR A 86 -6.83 -6.16 -2.57
CA TYR A 86 -6.26 -6.75 -3.76
C TYR A 86 -4.77 -7.00 -3.57
N LEU A 87 -4.31 -8.21 -3.90
CA LEU A 87 -2.91 -8.58 -3.89
C LEU A 87 -2.41 -8.81 -5.32
N ARG A 88 -1.17 -8.42 -5.57
CA ARG A 88 -0.38 -8.89 -6.71
C ARG A 88 0.89 -9.51 -6.17
N TRP A 89 1.41 -10.51 -6.85
CA TRP A 89 2.62 -11.20 -6.39
C TRP A 89 3.49 -11.63 -7.56
N ILE A 90 4.77 -11.82 -7.24
CA ILE A 90 5.78 -12.35 -8.15
C ILE A 90 6.20 -13.71 -7.59
N PRO A 91 5.84 -14.83 -8.26
CA PRO A 91 6.34 -16.15 -7.86
C PRO A 91 7.85 -16.24 -8.01
N LEU A 92 8.52 -16.86 -7.04
CA LEU A 92 9.97 -16.97 -6.98
C LEU A 92 10.49 -18.36 -7.34
N ILE A 93 9.60 -19.32 -7.63
CA ILE A 93 9.97 -20.72 -7.88
C ILE A 93 10.84 -20.83 -9.14
N ASP A 94 10.56 -20.06 -10.15
CA ASP A 94 11.31 -20.04 -11.41
C ASP A 94 12.04 -18.71 -11.58
N PRO A 95 13.36 -18.66 -11.25
CA PRO A 95 14.12 -17.41 -11.35
C PRO A 95 14.28 -16.89 -12.79
N GLU A 96 14.07 -17.74 -13.79
CA GLU A 96 14.18 -17.36 -15.21
C GLU A 96 12.89 -16.73 -15.73
N ASN A 97 11.77 -16.95 -15.05
CA ASN A 97 10.45 -16.43 -15.42
C ASN A 97 9.87 -15.56 -14.30
N ILE A 98 10.43 -14.38 -14.11
CA ILE A 98 9.96 -13.41 -13.14
C ILE A 98 8.83 -12.59 -13.75
N ASN A 99 7.60 -12.83 -13.32
CA ASN A 99 6.41 -12.16 -13.80
C ASN A 99 5.50 -11.73 -12.64
N LEU A 100 5.00 -10.51 -12.72
CA LEU A 100 3.98 -10.02 -11.81
C LEU A 100 2.62 -10.56 -12.25
N THR A 101 1.90 -11.22 -11.34
CA THR A 101 0.56 -11.75 -11.62
C THR A 101 -0.45 -10.62 -11.79
N LYS A 102 -1.61 -10.94 -12.37
CA LYS A 102 -2.74 -10.00 -12.44
C LYS A 102 -3.32 -9.70 -11.06
N GLY A 103 -3.16 -10.63 -10.13
CA GLY A 103 -3.59 -10.49 -8.75
C GLY A 103 -4.94 -11.11 -8.44
N ALA A 104 -5.32 -11.01 -7.18
CA ALA A 104 -6.56 -11.56 -6.64
C ALA A 104 -6.93 -10.86 -5.33
N ILE A 105 -8.14 -11.13 -4.84
CA ILE A 105 -8.61 -10.61 -3.56
C ILE A 105 -8.13 -11.53 -2.43
N PHE A 106 -7.50 -10.94 -1.43
CA PHE A 106 -7.12 -11.64 -0.21
C PHE A 106 -8.36 -11.93 0.65
N CYS A 107 -8.49 -13.18 1.11
CA CYS A 107 -9.59 -13.61 1.96
C CYS A 107 -9.15 -13.96 3.37
N ASP A 108 -8.12 -14.79 3.52
CA ASP A 108 -7.68 -15.29 4.82
C ASP A 108 -6.25 -15.83 4.76
N THR A 109 -5.66 -16.09 5.92
CA THR A 109 -4.39 -16.81 6.06
C THR A 109 -4.61 -18.15 6.73
N GLN A 110 -3.85 -19.15 6.31
CA GLN A 110 -3.75 -20.45 7.01
C GLN A 110 -2.30 -20.70 7.38
N ILE A 111 -2.08 -21.07 8.63
CA ILE A 111 -0.77 -21.48 9.13
C ILE A 111 -0.76 -23.00 9.23
N SER A 112 0.21 -23.62 8.57
CA SER A 112 0.42 -25.07 8.61
C SER A 112 1.90 -25.36 8.85
N ASP A 113 2.23 -26.65 8.99
CA ASP A 113 3.63 -27.10 9.10
C ASP A 113 4.46 -26.72 7.87
N ASP A 114 3.81 -26.52 6.72
CA ASP A 114 4.44 -26.10 5.46
C ASP A 114 4.62 -24.58 5.33
N GLY A 115 4.22 -23.79 6.34
CA GLY A 115 4.33 -22.35 6.36
C GLY A 115 2.98 -21.62 6.27
N VAL A 116 3.04 -20.35 5.88
CA VAL A 116 1.86 -19.49 5.78
C VAL A 116 1.28 -19.57 4.37
N MET A 117 0.01 -19.94 4.29
CA MET A 117 -0.75 -19.96 3.05
C MET A 117 -1.72 -18.77 3.01
N LEU A 118 -1.74 -18.07 1.91
CA LEU A 118 -2.69 -16.99 1.65
C LEU A 118 -3.84 -17.54 0.84
N ILE A 119 -5.05 -17.38 1.34
CA ILE A 119 -6.26 -17.78 0.62
C ILE A 119 -6.78 -16.57 -0.13
N CYS A 120 -6.87 -16.71 -1.44
CA CYS A 120 -7.30 -15.65 -2.36
C CYS A 120 -8.44 -16.14 -3.25
N LYS A 121 -9.18 -15.20 -3.82
CA LYS A 121 -10.19 -15.49 -4.84
C LYS A 121 -10.04 -14.56 -6.03
N ASN A 122 -10.29 -15.11 -7.22
CA ASN A 122 -10.34 -14.31 -8.45
C ASN A 122 -11.67 -13.56 -8.57
N PHE A 123 -11.61 -12.37 -9.20
CA PHE A 123 -12.80 -11.76 -9.78
C PHE A 123 -13.22 -12.54 -11.03
N GLY A 124 -14.45 -13.01 -11.09
CA GLY A 124 -14.97 -13.64 -12.28
C GLY A 124 -16.19 -14.52 -12.03
N MET A 125 -16.69 -15.16 -13.09
CA MET A 125 -17.87 -16.03 -13.06
C MET A 125 -17.72 -17.26 -12.12
N PHE A 126 -16.49 -17.58 -11.72
CA PHE A 126 -16.22 -18.69 -10.82
C PHE A 126 -15.52 -18.17 -9.58
N ASN A 127 -16.24 -18.10 -8.46
CA ASN A 127 -15.71 -17.78 -7.14
C ASN A 127 -14.85 -18.94 -6.61
N LYS A 128 -13.76 -19.23 -7.32
CA LYS A 128 -12.82 -20.25 -6.85
C LYS A 128 -11.77 -19.63 -5.95
N HIS A 129 -11.65 -20.17 -4.76
CA HIS A 129 -10.54 -19.88 -3.85
C HIS A 129 -9.31 -20.70 -4.26
N PHE A 130 -8.15 -20.09 -4.11
CA PHE A 130 -6.88 -20.75 -4.30
C PHE A 130 -5.89 -20.29 -3.24
N GLN A 131 -4.80 -21.01 -3.11
CA GLN A 131 -3.80 -20.76 -2.08
C GLN A 131 -2.47 -20.32 -2.71
N ILE A 132 -1.82 -19.36 -2.06
CA ILE A 132 -0.48 -18.92 -2.40
C ILE A 132 0.40 -19.11 -1.17
N LYS A 133 1.55 -19.75 -1.33
CA LYS A 133 2.53 -19.87 -0.26
C LYS A 133 3.28 -18.55 -0.10
N MET A 134 3.16 -17.92 1.07
CA MET A 134 3.73 -16.60 1.32
C MET A 134 5.25 -16.55 1.10
N GLU A 135 5.96 -17.60 1.50
CA GLU A 135 7.42 -17.68 1.40
C GLU A 135 7.95 -17.88 -0.03
N GLU A 136 7.10 -18.30 -0.96
CA GLU A 136 7.48 -18.60 -2.34
C GLU A 136 7.19 -17.43 -3.31
N SER A 137 6.74 -16.29 -2.79
CA SER A 137 6.37 -15.14 -3.62
C SER A 137 6.73 -13.82 -2.95
N LEU A 138 7.03 -12.82 -3.77
CA LEU A 138 7.03 -11.43 -3.33
C LEU A 138 5.61 -10.91 -3.45
N ILE A 139 5.03 -10.45 -2.34
CA ILE A 139 3.62 -10.08 -2.26
C ILE A 139 3.49 -8.58 -2.04
N PHE A 140 2.62 -7.97 -2.85
CA PHE A 140 2.31 -6.54 -2.80
C PHE A 140 0.81 -6.37 -2.61
N ARG A 141 0.43 -5.56 -1.63
CA ARG A 141 -0.97 -5.27 -1.34
C ARG A 141 -1.35 -3.89 -1.86
N LYS A 142 -2.49 -3.80 -2.52
CA LYS A 142 -3.04 -2.52 -2.92
C LYS A 142 -3.41 -1.70 -1.69
N LEU A 143 -2.96 -0.45 -1.65
CA LEU A 143 -3.31 0.48 -0.60
C LEU A 143 -4.80 0.82 -0.68
N THR A 144 -5.48 0.86 0.47
CA THR A 144 -6.88 1.26 0.55
C THR A 144 -7.02 2.76 0.32
N ASP A 145 -8.24 3.22 0.02
CA ASP A 145 -8.51 4.65 -0.15
C ASP A 145 -8.15 5.45 1.11
N GLN A 146 -8.45 4.92 2.29
CA GLN A 146 -8.07 5.53 3.57
C GLN A 146 -6.55 5.62 3.74
N GLU A 147 -5.83 4.57 3.38
CA GLU A 147 -4.37 4.54 3.43
C GLU A 147 -3.75 5.55 2.46
N MET A 148 -4.31 5.68 1.25
CA MET A 148 -3.85 6.65 0.26
C MET A 148 -4.04 8.10 0.74
N ILE A 149 -5.16 8.38 1.39
CA ILE A 149 -5.44 9.71 1.97
C ILE A 149 -4.48 10.01 3.11
N LEU A 150 -4.25 9.03 3.99
CA LEU A 150 -3.32 9.18 5.11
C LEU A 150 -1.89 9.41 4.61
N LEU A 151 -1.43 8.65 3.62
CA LEU A 151 -0.12 8.82 3.03
C LEU A 151 0.04 10.19 2.36
N SER A 152 -0.99 10.67 1.66
CA SER A 152 -0.98 12.01 1.07
C SER A 152 -0.78 13.10 2.13
N ALA A 153 -1.44 12.97 3.28
CA ALA A 153 -1.25 13.88 4.41
C ALA A 153 0.17 13.78 5.00
N LEU A 154 0.69 12.56 5.17
CA LEU A 154 2.04 12.32 5.69
C LEU A 154 3.11 12.85 4.72
N ASP A 155 2.91 12.69 3.41
CA ASP A 155 3.78 13.24 2.39
C ASP A 155 3.83 14.76 2.48
N HIS A 156 2.67 15.41 2.64
CA HIS A 156 2.60 16.86 2.79
C HIS A 156 3.36 17.35 4.03
N LEU A 157 3.21 16.67 5.16
CA LEU A 157 3.92 17.00 6.40
C LEU A 157 5.43 16.84 6.27
N SER A 158 5.90 15.89 5.47
CA SER A 158 7.34 15.69 5.24
C SER A 158 7.97 16.80 4.41
N PHE A 159 7.19 17.48 3.57
CA PHE A 159 7.65 18.64 2.79
C PHE A 159 7.75 19.94 3.59
N VAL A 160 7.02 20.04 4.70
CA VAL A 160 6.95 21.26 5.52
C VAL A 160 8.10 21.36 6.55
N LYS A 161 8.87 20.34 6.70
CA LYS A 161 10.03 20.33 7.61
C LYS A 161 11.21 21.10 7.06
#